data_0c44b052230ada1d46042012efd3259a
#
_entry.id   0c44b052230ada1d46042012efd3259a
#
_cell.length_a   1.000
_cell.length_b   1.000
_cell.length_c   1.000
_cell.angle_alpha   90.00
_cell.angle_beta   90.00
_cell.angle_gamma   90.00
#
_symmetry.space_group_name_H-M   'P 1'
#
loop_
_entity.id
_entity.type
_entity.pdbx_description
1 polymer ?
#
loop_
_entity_poly.entity_id
_entity_poly.type
_entity_poly.pdbx_seq_one_letter_code
_entity_poly.pdbx_strand_id
1 'polypeptide(L)'
;MLIDIIGFLFTAQLGSAAPAKVAPPVPPPTTSPAKLSAIDVVDHVQKFYGGIKHVTAQFQQTVHIATFGSDKTSGGQVWIEKPGKMRWDYLEKKGTTVSVKKSFISNGTKLWVVEHDNKQVMKKNLAADLMPVAVTFLYGTGDLKGEFNAELDPKSSYGGKGDYVLKLTPKKPSAQYKTLYLVADPTQFRVKESVIIDSSNNINHFQFYAPDFAKPIDSQKTFEFDDKSVPTYRIIDGDAPQKPADAAQPAPVAPAAASKK
;
A
#
# COMPACT_ATOMS: atom_id res chain seq x y z
N MET A 1 -58.92 -44.26 -82.62
CA MET A 1 -57.74 -44.73 -83.30
C MET A 1 -56.65 -44.81 -82.22
N LEU A 2 -56.62 -45.98 -81.60
CA LEU A 2 -55.47 -46.92 -81.66
C LEU A 2 -54.15 -46.18 -81.51
N ILE A 3 -53.29 -46.47 -80.48
CA ILE A 3 -52.53 -47.69 -80.31
C ILE A 3 -51.93 -47.71 -78.89
N ASP A 4 -51.99 -48.89 -78.22
CA ASP A 4 -51.20 -49.42 -77.12
C ASP A 4 -49.72 -49.07 -77.14
N ILE A 5 -49.09 -49.13 -76.00
CA ILE A 5 -47.95 -50.02 -75.73
C ILE A 5 -47.59 -49.94 -74.23
N ILE A 6 -47.88 -51.01 -73.49
CA ILE A 6 -47.06 -51.85 -72.59
C ILE A 6 -46.00 -51.15 -71.76
N GLY A 7 -46.17 -51.12 -70.51
CA GLY A 7 -45.64 -51.72 -69.33
C GLY A 7 -44.11 -51.68 -69.10
N PHE A 8 -43.77 -51.22 -67.97
CA PHE A 8 -42.72 -51.84 -67.15
C PHE A 8 -42.88 -51.38 -65.73
N LEU A 9 -43.34 -52.24 -64.83
CA LEU A 9 -43.30 -52.03 -63.43
C LEU A 9 -41.82 -52.12 -62.93
N PHE A 10 -41.30 -51.02 -62.45
CA PHE A 10 -40.10 -51.06 -61.63
C PHE A 10 -40.52 -50.75 -60.21
N THR A 11 -40.59 -51.75 -59.38
CA THR A 11 -40.74 -51.62 -57.94
C THR A 11 -39.40 -51.14 -57.32
N ALA A 12 -39.29 -49.87 -57.11
CA ALA A 12 -38.18 -49.31 -56.33
C ALA A 12 -38.48 -49.52 -54.83
N GLN A 13 -37.71 -50.40 -54.25
CA GLN A 13 -37.68 -50.69 -52.79
C GLN A 13 -37.05 -49.48 -52.10
N LEU A 14 -37.88 -48.62 -51.46
CA LEU A 14 -37.45 -47.55 -50.59
C LEU A 14 -36.85 -48.19 -49.29
N GLY A 15 -35.52 -48.25 -49.23
CA GLY A 15 -34.78 -48.55 -48.01
C GLY A 15 -34.98 -47.39 -47.02
N SER A 16 -35.67 -47.68 -45.95
CA SER A 16 -35.81 -46.76 -44.79
C SER A 16 -34.42 -46.56 -44.12
N ALA A 17 -33.76 -45.44 -44.43
CA ALA A 17 -32.59 -45.01 -43.71
C ALA A 17 -33.04 -44.46 -42.32
N ALA A 18 -32.61 -45.09 -41.24
CA ALA A 18 -32.84 -44.63 -39.90
C ALA A 18 -32.22 -43.20 -39.75
N PRO A 19 -32.86 -42.25 -39.03
CA PRO A 19 -32.30 -40.92 -38.84
C PRO A 19 -31.01 -41.01 -38.01
N ALA A 20 -29.91 -40.45 -38.55
CA ALA A 20 -28.66 -40.32 -37.88
C ALA A 20 -28.85 -39.51 -36.59
N LYS A 21 -28.51 -40.10 -35.44
CA LYS A 21 -28.57 -39.45 -34.15
C LYS A 21 -27.55 -38.30 -34.13
N VAL A 22 -28.03 -37.08 -34.33
CA VAL A 22 -27.21 -35.85 -34.22
C VAL A 22 -26.72 -35.76 -32.78
N ALA A 23 -25.41 -35.86 -32.58
CA ALA A 23 -24.80 -35.66 -31.26
C ALA A 23 -25.12 -34.23 -30.81
N PRO A 24 -25.46 -34.02 -29.53
CA PRO A 24 -25.68 -32.68 -28.98
C PRO A 24 -24.43 -31.82 -29.18
N PRO A 25 -24.59 -30.51 -29.50
CA PRO A 25 -23.46 -29.60 -29.68
C PRO A 25 -22.62 -29.60 -28.41
N VAL A 26 -21.32 -29.84 -28.57
CA VAL A 26 -20.35 -29.74 -27.48
C VAL A 26 -20.39 -28.28 -26.98
N PRO A 27 -20.68 -28.01 -25.69
CA PRO A 27 -20.68 -26.65 -25.19
C PRO A 27 -19.29 -26.04 -25.41
N PRO A 28 -19.19 -24.75 -25.77
CA PRO A 28 -17.92 -24.09 -25.96
C PRO A 28 -17.10 -24.23 -24.68
N PRO A 29 -15.78 -24.39 -24.76
CA PRO A 29 -14.94 -24.51 -23.58
C PRO A 29 -15.20 -23.29 -22.68
N THR A 30 -15.66 -23.56 -21.47
CA THR A 30 -15.79 -22.54 -20.42
C THR A 30 -14.38 -22.07 -20.10
N THR A 31 -13.91 -21.00 -20.72
CA THR A 31 -12.66 -20.35 -20.39
C THR A 31 -12.82 -19.87 -18.95
N SER A 32 -12.24 -20.61 -18.03
CA SER A 32 -12.05 -20.14 -16.65
C SER A 32 -11.33 -18.78 -16.75
N PRO A 33 -11.78 -17.71 -16.05
CA PRO A 33 -11.12 -16.43 -16.14
C PRO A 33 -9.63 -16.63 -15.85
N ALA A 34 -8.78 -16.21 -16.77
CA ALA A 34 -7.36 -16.36 -16.68
C ALA A 34 -6.91 -15.71 -15.36
N LYS A 35 -6.21 -16.47 -14.52
CA LYS A 35 -5.67 -15.96 -13.27
C LYS A 35 -4.67 -14.86 -13.60
N LEU A 36 -4.89 -13.65 -13.06
CA LEU A 36 -4.00 -12.51 -13.30
C LEU A 36 -2.55 -12.83 -12.88
N SER A 37 -1.60 -12.38 -13.68
CA SER A 37 -0.19 -12.41 -13.31
C SER A 37 0.15 -11.32 -12.28
N ALA A 38 1.32 -11.39 -11.64
CA ALA A 38 1.77 -10.35 -10.73
C ALA A 38 1.88 -8.98 -11.41
N ILE A 39 2.32 -8.97 -12.67
CA ILE A 39 2.44 -7.73 -13.47
C ILE A 39 1.08 -7.13 -13.79
N ASP A 40 0.08 -7.97 -14.13
CA ASP A 40 -1.28 -7.50 -14.35
C ASP A 40 -1.86 -6.84 -13.10
N VAL A 41 -1.64 -7.44 -11.92
CA VAL A 41 -2.08 -6.87 -10.64
C VAL A 41 -1.36 -5.55 -10.34
N VAL A 42 -0.06 -5.46 -10.59
CA VAL A 42 0.70 -4.20 -10.45
C VAL A 42 0.12 -3.13 -11.37
N ASP A 43 -0.17 -3.45 -12.63
CA ASP A 43 -0.75 -2.50 -13.59
C ASP A 43 -2.12 -1.99 -13.16
N HIS A 44 -2.96 -2.88 -12.63
CA HIS A 44 -4.27 -2.49 -12.10
C HIS A 44 -4.15 -1.58 -10.87
N VAL A 45 -3.23 -1.89 -9.94
CA VAL A 45 -2.95 -1.05 -8.77
C VAL A 45 -2.45 0.33 -9.21
N GLN A 46 -1.46 0.40 -10.12
CA GLN A 46 -0.93 1.68 -10.61
C GLN A 46 -2.02 2.48 -11.35
N LYS A 47 -2.84 1.82 -12.17
CA LYS A 47 -3.97 2.45 -12.86
C LYS A 47 -4.99 3.01 -11.87
N PHE A 48 -5.36 2.25 -10.83
CA PHE A 48 -6.30 2.70 -9.79
C PHE A 48 -5.78 3.97 -9.13
N TYR A 49 -4.55 3.94 -8.60
CA TYR A 49 -3.97 5.11 -7.94
C TYR A 49 -3.66 6.24 -8.93
N GLY A 50 -3.34 5.95 -10.19
CA GLY A 50 -3.17 6.96 -11.24
C GLY A 50 -4.43 7.81 -11.46
N GLY A 51 -5.61 7.20 -11.33
CA GLY A 51 -6.90 7.83 -11.58
C GLY A 51 -7.46 8.67 -10.43
N ILE A 52 -6.99 8.48 -9.19
CA ILE A 52 -7.49 9.22 -8.03
C ILE A 52 -6.73 10.53 -7.82
N LYS A 53 -7.44 11.58 -7.38
CA LYS A 53 -6.85 12.89 -7.04
C LYS A 53 -6.55 13.00 -5.56
N HIS A 54 -7.42 12.48 -4.71
CA HIS A 54 -7.30 12.50 -3.26
C HIS A 54 -7.93 11.27 -2.63
N VAL A 55 -7.52 10.96 -1.42
CA VAL A 55 -8.12 9.93 -0.57
C VAL A 55 -7.97 10.29 0.90
N THR A 56 -8.97 9.94 1.68
CA THR A 56 -8.88 9.87 3.15
C THR A 56 -9.10 8.44 3.59
N ALA A 57 -8.40 8.00 4.64
CA ALA A 57 -8.60 6.67 5.20
C ALA A 57 -8.18 6.64 6.67
N GLN A 58 -8.75 5.72 7.43
CA GLN A 58 -8.18 5.33 8.71
C GLN A 58 -7.05 4.34 8.47
N PHE A 59 -6.06 4.33 9.36
CA PHE A 59 -4.99 3.35 9.30
C PHE A 59 -4.69 2.75 10.67
N GLN A 60 -4.18 1.54 10.66
CA GLN A 60 -3.46 0.92 11.76
C GLN A 60 -2.05 0.60 11.28
N GLN A 61 -1.06 0.89 12.10
CA GLN A 61 0.33 0.55 11.88
C GLN A 61 0.80 -0.35 12.99
N THR A 62 1.42 -1.48 12.64
CA THR A 62 2.13 -2.35 13.57
C THR A 62 3.60 -2.39 13.18
N VAL A 63 4.47 -2.03 14.09
CA VAL A 63 5.92 -2.10 13.94
C VAL A 63 6.43 -3.25 14.78
N HIS A 64 6.97 -4.27 14.12
CA HIS A 64 7.70 -5.37 14.77
C HIS A 64 9.19 -5.05 14.75
N ILE A 65 9.81 -5.05 15.93
CA ILE A 65 11.26 -4.84 16.07
C ILE A 65 11.91 -6.20 16.29
N ALA A 66 12.57 -6.71 15.25
CA ALA A 66 13.12 -8.07 15.24
C ALA A 66 14.10 -8.34 16.40
N THR A 67 14.94 -7.36 16.76
CA THR A 67 15.93 -7.47 17.85
C THR A 67 15.27 -7.69 19.21
N PHE A 68 14.09 -7.10 19.44
CA PHE A 68 13.41 -7.17 20.73
C PHE A 68 12.23 -8.16 20.72
N GLY A 69 11.86 -8.69 19.56
CA GLY A 69 10.68 -9.56 19.41
C GLY A 69 9.38 -8.91 19.88
N SER A 70 9.27 -7.58 19.76
CA SER A 70 8.14 -6.81 20.30
C SER A 70 7.40 -6.05 19.21
N ASP A 71 6.08 -5.96 19.36
CA ASP A 71 5.20 -5.22 18.49
C ASP A 71 4.74 -3.92 19.13
N LYS A 72 4.74 -2.85 18.35
CA LYS A 72 4.13 -1.58 18.72
C LYS A 72 3.05 -1.23 17.72
N THR A 73 1.81 -1.14 18.21
CA THR A 73 0.66 -0.77 17.38
C THR A 73 0.27 0.69 17.64
N SER A 74 -0.04 1.39 16.57
CA SER A 74 -0.58 2.75 16.56
C SER A 74 -1.63 2.85 15.46
N GLY A 75 -2.47 3.87 15.51
CA GLY A 75 -3.49 4.08 14.49
C GLY A 75 -3.80 5.56 14.34
N GLY A 76 -4.57 5.87 13.31
CA GLY A 76 -4.89 7.26 13.02
C GLY A 76 -5.68 7.46 11.75
N GLN A 77 -5.55 8.67 11.23
CA GLN A 77 -6.20 9.13 10.02
C GLN A 77 -5.15 9.59 9.01
N VAL A 78 -5.36 9.28 7.74
CA VAL A 78 -4.52 9.73 6.64
C VAL A 78 -5.33 10.51 5.63
N TRP A 79 -4.75 11.58 5.09
CA TRP A 79 -5.24 12.37 3.96
C TRP A 79 -4.13 12.45 2.93
N ILE A 80 -4.46 12.24 1.69
CA ILE A 80 -3.54 12.33 0.55
C ILE A 80 -4.22 13.12 -0.54
N GLU A 81 -3.50 14.09 -1.12
CA GLU A 81 -3.92 14.84 -2.30
C GLU A 81 -2.73 14.98 -3.25
N LYS A 82 -2.92 14.61 -4.49
CA LYS A 82 -1.89 14.72 -5.51
C LYS A 82 -1.76 16.15 -6.06
N PRO A 83 -0.54 16.56 -6.42
CA PRO A 83 0.73 15.87 -6.23
C PRO A 83 1.34 16.10 -4.83
N GLY A 84 1.89 15.05 -4.24
CA GLY A 84 2.84 15.14 -3.11
C GLY A 84 2.32 15.62 -1.76
N LYS A 85 1.03 15.97 -1.63
CA LYS A 85 0.46 16.43 -0.37
C LYS A 85 -0.03 15.27 0.48
N MET A 86 0.29 15.29 1.76
CA MET A 86 -0.12 14.27 2.70
C MET A 86 -0.27 14.81 4.11
N ARG A 87 -1.12 14.14 4.88
CA ARG A 87 -1.19 14.29 6.34
C ARG A 87 -1.48 12.94 6.96
N TRP A 88 -0.69 12.59 7.98
CA TRP A 88 -0.88 11.41 8.80
C TRP A 88 -0.98 11.86 10.24
N ASP A 89 -2.14 11.72 10.85
CA ASP A 89 -2.36 12.02 12.27
C ASP A 89 -2.42 10.71 13.05
N TYR A 90 -1.42 10.47 13.88
CA TYR A 90 -1.40 9.38 14.84
C TYR A 90 -2.19 9.77 16.06
N LEU A 91 -3.18 8.97 16.41
CA LEU A 91 -4.12 9.24 17.48
C LEU A 91 -3.75 8.47 18.74
N GLU A 92 -3.95 9.11 19.88
CA GLU A 92 -3.84 8.50 21.19
C GLU A 92 -5.19 8.65 21.90
N LYS A 93 -5.62 7.57 22.55
CA LYS A 93 -6.83 7.56 23.38
C LYS A 93 -6.43 7.50 24.86
N LYS A 94 -6.80 8.53 25.62
CA LYS A 94 -6.65 8.60 27.08
C LYS A 94 -8.03 8.66 27.72
N GLY A 95 -8.49 7.55 28.29
CA GLY A 95 -9.87 7.43 28.79
C GLY A 95 -10.88 7.58 27.65
N THR A 96 -11.72 8.61 27.71
CA THR A 96 -12.72 8.95 26.66
C THR A 96 -12.19 9.96 25.63
N THR A 97 -11.06 10.60 25.90
CA THR A 97 -10.52 11.64 25.01
C THR A 97 -9.61 11.03 23.95
N VAL A 98 -9.82 11.42 22.71
CA VAL A 98 -8.96 11.11 21.57
C VAL A 98 -8.22 12.39 21.16
N SER A 99 -6.91 12.34 21.10
CA SER A 99 -6.06 13.46 20.70
C SER A 99 -5.02 13.04 19.68
N VAL A 100 -4.52 14.01 18.90
CA VAL A 100 -3.40 13.77 17.99
C VAL A 100 -2.11 13.78 18.82
N LYS A 101 -1.37 12.70 18.73
CA LYS A 101 -0.07 12.54 19.38
C LYS A 101 1.07 13.01 18.51
N LYS A 102 1.01 12.68 17.22
CA LYS A 102 2.04 12.98 16.25
C LYS A 102 1.39 13.19 14.87
N SER A 103 1.90 14.17 14.13
CA SER A 103 1.49 14.42 12.75
C SER A 103 2.68 14.45 11.81
N PHE A 104 2.50 13.86 10.63
CA PHE A 104 3.36 14.08 9.47
C PHE A 104 2.52 14.87 8.47
N ILE A 105 2.96 16.07 8.10
CA ILE A 105 2.22 16.97 7.21
C ILE A 105 3.14 17.38 6.07
N SER A 106 2.69 17.23 4.83
CA SER A 106 3.43 17.70 3.65
C SER A 106 2.50 18.43 2.71
N ASN A 107 2.98 19.58 2.21
CA ASN A 107 2.32 20.35 1.14
C ASN A 107 2.87 20.05 -0.26
N GLY A 108 3.73 19.01 -0.37
CA GLY A 108 4.41 18.64 -1.62
C GLY A 108 5.83 19.23 -1.77
N THR A 109 6.20 20.23 -0.96
CA THR A 109 7.56 20.83 -0.97
C THR A 109 8.22 20.78 0.39
N LYS A 110 7.44 20.92 1.46
CA LYS A 110 7.90 20.89 2.86
C LYS A 110 7.26 19.71 3.58
N LEU A 111 7.97 19.20 4.56
CA LEU A 111 7.50 18.19 5.52
C LEU A 111 7.62 18.76 6.93
N TRP A 112 6.54 18.71 7.69
CA TRP A 112 6.50 18.98 9.11
C TRP A 112 6.25 17.67 9.87
N VAL A 113 7.09 17.37 10.84
CA VAL A 113 6.87 16.29 11.80
C VAL A 113 6.56 16.94 13.14
N VAL A 114 5.29 16.89 13.53
CA VAL A 114 4.78 17.52 14.75
C VAL A 114 4.64 16.46 15.82
N GLU A 115 5.35 16.59 16.93
CA GLU A 115 5.27 15.71 18.11
C GLU A 115 4.68 16.48 19.27
N HIS A 116 3.39 16.23 19.55
CA HIS A 116 2.65 16.96 20.56
C HIS A 116 3.11 16.63 21.98
N ASP A 117 3.50 15.36 22.24
CA ASP A 117 4.01 14.95 23.55
C ASP A 117 5.33 15.66 23.88
N ASN A 118 6.21 15.82 22.89
CA ASN A 118 7.54 16.44 23.04
C ASN A 118 7.51 17.95 22.82
N LYS A 119 6.36 18.51 22.45
CA LYS A 119 6.21 19.91 22.05
C LYS A 119 7.29 20.35 21.04
N GLN A 120 7.38 19.60 19.95
CA GLN A 120 8.43 19.75 18.96
C GLN A 120 7.86 19.70 17.54
N VAL A 121 8.39 20.53 16.65
CA VAL A 121 8.16 20.49 15.21
C VAL A 121 9.49 20.40 14.50
N MET A 122 9.70 19.35 13.73
CA MET A 122 10.81 19.26 12.80
C MET A 122 10.33 19.66 11.42
N LYS A 123 11.02 20.59 10.76
CA LYS A 123 10.78 21.02 9.39
C LYS A 123 11.87 20.47 8.49
N LYS A 124 11.46 19.96 7.33
CA LYS A 124 12.40 19.52 6.29
C LYS A 124 11.87 19.92 4.92
N ASN A 125 12.77 20.15 3.98
CA ASN A 125 12.40 20.13 2.58
C ASN A 125 12.05 18.69 2.18
N LEU A 126 10.97 18.52 1.44
CA LEU A 126 10.56 17.21 0.95
C LEU A 126 11.47 16.83 -0.21
N ALA A 127 12.58 16.16 0.10
CA ALA A 127 13.34 15.46 -0.93
C ALA A 127 12.64 14.14 -1.28
N ALA A 128 12.72 13.72 -2.55
CA ALA A 128 12.10 12.48 -3.03
C ALA A 128 12.50 11.24 -2.19
N ASP A 129 13.67 11.30 -1.55
CA ASP A 129 14.24 10.20 -0.76
C ASP A 129 13.65 10.06 0.66
N LEU A 130 12.84 11.02 1.12
CA LEU A 130 12.30 11.01 2.50
C LEU A 130 10.96 10.27 2.62
N MET A 131 10.34 9.94 1.50
CA MET A 131 9.05 9.24 1.51
C MET A 131 9.29 7.73 1.61
N PRO A 132 8.71 7.05 2.61
CA PRO A 132 8.74 5.58 2.61
C PRO A 132 8.13 5.07 1.30
N VAL A 133 8.91 4.30 0.52
CA VAL A 133 8.46 3.71 -0.75
C VAL A 133 7.13 2.97 -0.59
N ALA A 134 6.88 2.40 0.59
CA ALA A 134 5.63 1.74 0.94
C ALA A 134 4.38 2.60 0.78
N VAL A 135 4.52 3.90 0.66
CA VAL A 135 3.40 4.83 0.48
C VAL A 135 3.54 5.70 -0.77
N THR A 136 4.68 5.67 -1.48
CA THR A 136 4.88 6.49 -2.69
C THR A 136 3.93 6.11 -3.82
N PHE A 137 3.52 4.84 -3.91
CA PHE A 137 2.49 4.41 -4.87
C PHE A 137 1.14 5.10 -4.61
N LEU A 138 0.80 5.43 -3.34
CA LEU A 138 -0.43 6.16 -2.99
C LEU A 138 -0.43 7.57 -3.61
N TYR A 139 0.75 8.16 -3.81
CA TYR A 139 0.90 9.47 -4.44
C TYR A 139 0.88 9.41 -5.97
N GLY A 140 0.85 8.19 -6.54
CA GLY A 140 0.85 7.98 -7.99
C GLY A 140 2.17 8.35 -8.67
N THR A 141 3.25 8.50 -7.91
CA THR A 141 4.59 8.83 -8.41
C THR A 141 5.53 7.64 -8.44
N GLY A 142 5.20 6.55 -7.74
CA GLY A 142 6.01 5.32 -7.72
C GLY A 142 5.83 4.49 -8.99
N ASP A 143 6.90 4.13 -9.66
CA ASP A 143 6.91 3.15 -10.73
C ASP A 143 7.21 1.76 -10.17
N LEU A 144 6.16 1.08 -9.70
CA LEU A 144 6.31 -0.26 -9.10
C LEU A 144 6.96 -1.25 -10.08
N LYS A 145 6.67 -1.14 -11.38
CA LYS A 145 7.26 -2.03 -12.40
C LYS A 145 8.72 -1.70 -12.67
N GLY A 146 9.06 -0.42 -12.70
CA GLY A 146 10.43 0.03 -12.91
C GLY A 146 11.35 -0.28 -11.73
N GLU A 147 10.82 -0.17 -10.51
CA GLU A 147 11.59 -0.25 -9.28
C GLU A 147 11.66 -1.66 -8.69
N PHE A 148 10.65 -2.52 -8.94
CA PHE A 148 10.53 -3.83 -8.29
C PHE A 148 10.39 -4.99 -9.26
N ASN A 149 10.85 -6.16 -8.83
CA ASN A 149 10.43 -7.45 -9.32
C ASN A 149 9.19 -7.87 -8.52
N ALA A 150 8.08 -8.16 -9.21
CA ALA A 150 6.81 -8.48 -8.59
C ALA A 150 6.49 -9.97 -8.72
N GLU A 151 6.06 -10.58 -7.62
CA GLU A 151 5.59 -11.95 -7.53
C GLU A 151 4.27 -11.99 -6.78
N LEU A 152 3.35 -12.91 -7.15
CA LEU A 152 2.17 -13.19 -6.33
C LEU A 152 2.56 -14.19 -5.24
N ASP A 153 2.21 -13.88 -3.98
CA ASP A 153 2.42 -14.77 -2.84
C ASP A 153 1.08 -15.21 -2.23
N PRO A 154 0.43 -16.22 -2.81
CA PRO A 154 -0.87 -16.70 -2.33
C PRO A 154 -0.79 -17.46 -0.99
N LYS A 155 0.43 -17.73 -0.49
CA LYS A 155 0.68 -18.38 0.80
C LYS A 155 1.09 -17.40 1.89
N SER A 156 1.12 -16.13 1.57
CA SER A 156 1.44 -15.06 2.53
C SER A 156 0.49 -15.09 3.72
N SER A 157 1.00 -14.70 4.89
CA SER A 157 0.20 -14.45 6.09
C SER A 157 -0.55 -13.11 6.06
N TYR A 158 -0.25 -12.26 5.05
CA TYR A 158 -0.92 -10.98 4.84
C TYR A 158 -2.15 -11.14 3.96
N GLY A 159 -3.09 -10.21 4.09
CA GLY A 159 -4.34 -10.20 3.32
C GLY A 159 -5.38 -11.21 3.81
N GLY A 160 -6.54 -11.19 3.13
CA GLY A 160 -7.66 -12.08 3.36
C GLY A 160 -7.90 -13.02 2.17
N LYS A 161 -8.90 -13.88 2.34
CA LYS A 161 -9.31 -14.81 1.27
C LYS A 161 -9.71 -14.04 0.01
N GLY A 162 -9.04 -14.32 -1.09
CA GLY A 162 -9.30 -13.74 -2.40
C GLY A 162 -8.48 -12.49 -2.72
N ASP A 163 -7.80 -11.88 -1.74
CA ASP A 163 -6.92 -10.74 -2.00
C ASP A 163 -5.71 -11.14 -2.86
N TYR A 164 -5.22 -10.20 -3.65
CA TYR A 164 -3.93 -10.35 -4.31
C TYR A 164 -2.83 -9.88 -3.37
N VAL A 165 -1.90 -10.76 -3.03
CA VAL A 165 -0.71 -10.42 -2.26
C VAL A 165 0.47 -10.34 -3.20
N LEU A 166 0.95 -9.12 -3.44
CA LEU A 166 2.15 -8.85 -4.23
C LEU A 166 3.35 -8.80 -3.30
N LYS A 167 4.35 -9.64 -3.58
CA LYS A 167 5.68 -9.55 -3.01
C LYS A 167 6.57 -8.79 -4.00
N LEU A 168 7.09 -7.67 -3.55
CA LEU A 168 7.89 -6.74 -4.35
C LEU A 168 9.32 -6.73 -3.82
N THR A 169 10.27 -7.16 -4.65
CA THR A 169 11.69 -7.16 -4.33
C THR A 169 12.36 -6.04 -5.13
N PRO A 170 13.10 -5.10 -4.49
CA PRO A 170 13.76 -4.01 -5.19
C PRO A 170 14.70 -4.52 -6.27
N LYS A 171 14.66 -3.95 -7.47
CA LYS A 171 15.63 -4.24 -8.55
C LYS A 171 17.03 -3.70 -8.23
N LYS A 172 17.11 -2.61 -7.47
CA LYS A 172 18.33 -2.04 -6.95
C LYS A 172 18.33 -2.18 -5.43
N PRO A 173 19.46 -2.55 -4.80
CA PRO A 173 19.55 -2.60 -3.35
C PRO A 173 19.11 -1.28 -2.71
N SER A 174 18.27 -1.35 -1.68
CA SER A 174 17.85 -0.20 -0.89
C SER A 174 18.34 -0.36 0.54
N ALA A 175 18.84 0.71 1.13
CA ALA A 175 19.17 0.74 2.57
C ALA A 175 17.90 0.78 3.45
N GLN A 176 16.77 1.19 2.90
CA GLN A 176 15.53 1.42 3.65
C GLN A 176 14.64 0.17 3.74
N TYR A 177 14.70 -0.72 2.75
CA TYR A 177 13.83 -1.90 2.70
C TYR A 177 14.42 -3.03 1.86
N LYS A 178 14.14 -4.26 2.30
CA LYS A 178 14.53 -5.51 1.65
C LYS A 178 13.39 -6.08 0.81
N THR A 179 12.16 -5.99 1.32
CA THR A 179 10.96 -6.50 0.67
C THR A 179 9.78 -5.61 1.03
N LEU A 180 8.90 -5.41 0.05
CA LEU A 180 7.62 -4.75 0.23
C LEU A 180 6.51 -5.73 -0.15
N TYR A 181 5.46 -5.85 0.68
CA TYR A 181 4.24 -6.52 0.30
C TYR A 181 3.12 -5.49 0.14
N LEU A 182 2.32 -5.67 -0.90
CA LEU A 182 1.07 -4.94 -1.10
C LEU A 182 -0.07 -5.93 -1.19
N VAL A 183 -1.08 -5.75 -0.35
CA VAL A 183 -2.32 -6.52 -0.41
C VAL A 183 -3.36 -5.69 -1.14
N ALA A 184 -3.80 -6.17 -2.28
CA ALA A 184 -4.76 -5.49 -3.14
C ALA A 184 -6.12 -6.18 -3.14
N ASP A 185 -7.18 -5.38 -3.09
CA ASP A 185 -8.56 -5.82 -3.26
C ASP A 185 -8.74 -6.48 -4.63
N PRO A 186 -9.39 -7.66 -4.73
CA PRO A 186 -9.48 -8.39 -5.99
C PRO A 186 -10.38 -7.74 -7.04
N THR A 187 -11.22 -6.78 -6.64
CA THR A 187 -12.20 -6.14 -7.52
C THR A 187 -11.75 -4.75 -7.97
N GLN A 188 -11.31 -3.94 -7.01
CA GLN A 188 -10.95 -2.55 -7.25
C GLN A 188 -9.44 -2.33 -7.38
N PHE A 189 -8.61 -3.31 -6.98
CA PHE A 189 -7.15 -3.21 -6.93
C PHE A 189 -6.62 -2.08 -6.03
N ARG A 190 -7.46 -1.63 -5.12
CA ARG A 190 -7.03 -0.71 -4.08
C ARG A 190 -6.20 -1.46 -3.03
N VAL A 191 -5.13 -0.85 -2.58
CA VAL A 191 -4.28 -1.43 -1.53
C VAL A 191 -4.98 -1.35 -0.18
N LYS A 192 -5.09 -2.50 0.47
CA LYS A 192 -5.64 -2.67 1.82
C LYS A 192 -4.55 -2.70 2.87
N GLU A 193 -3.39 -3.28 2.51
CA GLU A 193 -2.26 -3.41 3.41
C GLU A 193 -0.96 -3.13 2.67
N SER A 194 -0.01 -2.52 3.37
CA SER A 194 1.35 -2.31 2.91
C SER A 194 2.32 -2.75 4.00
N VAL A 195 3.25 -3.66 3.67
CA VAL A 195 4.20 -4.22 4.63
C VAL A 195 5.61 -4.01 4.13
N ILE A 196 6.42 -3.33 4.91
CA ILE A 196 7.84 -3.12 4.64
C ILE A 196 8.64 -4.03 5.55
N ILE A 197 9.57 -4.77 4.98
CA ILE A 197 10.59 -5.50 5.72
C ILE A 197 11.93 -4.84 5.41
N ASP A 198 12.61 -4.32 6.43
CA ASP A 198 13.92 -3.70 6.29
C ASP A 198 15.08 -4.73 6.29
N SER A 199 16.30 -4.26 6.12
CA SER A 199 17.51 -5.10 6.12
C SER A 199 17.76 -5.79 7.45
N SER A 200 17.24 -5.25 8.56
CA SER A 200 17.33 -5.81 9.92
C SER A 200 16.16 -6.75 10.25
N ASN A 201 15.28 -7.04 9.27
CA ASN A 201 14.04 -7.80 9.41
C ASN A 201 13.01 -7.15 10.35
N ASN A 202 13.11 -5.86 10.65
CA ASN A 202 12.00 -5.16 11.25
C ASN A 202 10.85 -5.09 10.24
N ILE A 203 9.62 -5.19 10.74
CA ILE A 203 8.42 -5.17 9.90
C ILE A 203 7.62 -3.91 10.24
N ASN A 204 7.27 -3.16 9.22
CA ASN A 204 6.36 -2.02 9.33
C ASN A 204 5.10 -2.33 8.50
N HIS A 205 4.02 -2.69 9.17
CA HIS A 205 2.77 -3.13 8.58
C HIS A 205 1.69 -2.08 8.74
N PHE A 206 1.21 -1.54 7.62
CA PHE A 206 0.07 -0.64 7.55
C PHE A 206 -1.16 -1.39 7.03
N GLN A 207 -2.29 -1.17 7.69
CA GLN A 207 -3.62 -1.60 7.25
C GLN A 207 -4.50 -0.36 7.08
N PHE A 208 -5.27 -0.29 5.97
CA PHE A 208 -6.10 0.87 5.63
C PHE A 208 -7.58 0.51 5.68
N TYR A 209 -8.36 1.35 6.37
CA TYR A 209 -9.78 1.14 6.59
C TYR A 209 -10.59 2.33 6.11
N ALA A 210 -11.86 2.07 5.76
CA ALA A 210 -12.84 3.09 5.39
C ALA A 210 -12.29 4.17 4.43
N PRO A 211 -11.67 3.80 3.30
CA PRO A 211 -11.17 4.79 2.36
C PRO A 211 -12.33 5.55 1.71
N ASP A 212 -12.17 6.87 1.62
CA ASP A 212 -13.09 7.76 0.94
C ASP A 212 -12.32 8.55 -0.14
N PHE A 213 -12.70 8.33 -1.39
CA PHE A 213 -12.10 8.96 -2.56
C PHE A 213 -12.95 10.12 -3.11
N ALA A 214 -14.15 10.32 -2.55
CA ALA A 214 -15.11 11.30 -3.03
C ALA A 214 -15.16 12.57 -2.18
N LYS A 215 -14.88 12.46 -0.88
CA LYS A 215 -14.99 13.58 0.06
C LYS A 215 -13.95 14.66 -0.24
N PRO A 216 -14.36 15.89 -0.56
CA PRO A 216 -13.42 17.00 -0.79
C PRO A 216 -12.52 17.24 0.44
N ILE A 217 -11.25 17.55 0.19
CA ILE A 217 -10.29 17.93 1.22
C ILE A 217 -10.06 19.43 1.13
N ASP A 218 -10.18 20.13 2.26
CA ASP A 218 -9.69 21.51 2.35
C ASP A 218 -8.15 21.49 2.37
N SER A 219 -7.57 21.62 1.19
CA SER A 219 -6.15 21.42 0.97
C SER A 219 -5.29 22.35 1.83
N GLN A 220 -5.69 23.61 1.98
CA GLN A 220 -4.92 24.59 2.73
C GLN A 220 -4.93 24.30 4.23
N LYS A 221 -6.07 23.95 4.79
CA LYS A 221 -6.15 23.59 6.22
C LYS A 221 -5.52 22.24 6.53
N THR A 222 -5.55 21.30 5.59
CA THR A 222 -5.11 19.94 5.83
C THR A 222 -3.61 19.78 5.68
N PHE A 223 -3.01 20.41 4.66
CA PHE A 223 -1.63 20.15 4.26
C PHE A 223 -0.64 21.27 4.54
N GLU A 224 -1.09 22.37 5.13
CA GLU A 224 -0.21 23.43 5.64
C GLU A 224 -0.14 23.36 7.17
N PHE A 225 1.01 23.73 7.70
CA PHE A 225 1.22 23.83 9.14
C PHE A 225 1.68 25.25 9.49
N ASP A 226 0.96 25.88 10.41
CA ASP A 226 1.32 27.20 10.93
C ASP A 226 2.04 27.05 12.28
N ASP A 227 3.32 27.42 12.33
CA ASP A 227 4.13 27.39 13.54
C ASP A 227 3.54 28.28 14.66
N LYS A 228 2.82 29.35 14.29
CA LYS A 228 2.19 30.24 15.26
C LYS A 228 1.04 29.56 16.03
N SER A 229 0.49 28.48 15.48
CA SER A 229 -0.53 27.68 16.15
C SER A 229 0.00 26.93 17.39
N VAL A 230 1.34 26.79 17.48
CA VAL A 230 2.03 26.06 18.58
C VAL A 230 3.17 26.89 19.17
N PRO A 231 2.91 28.07 19.76
CA PRO A 231 3.94 29.03 20.14
C PRO A 231 4.90 28.51 21.22
N THR A 232 4.54 27.44 21.92
CA THR A 232 5.35 26.82 22.98
C THR A 232 6.19 25.64 22.47
N TYR A 233 6.09 25.29 21.17
CA TYR A 233 6.85 24.17 20.65
C TYR A 233 8.23 24.61 20.15
N ARG A 234 9.20 23.72 20.33
CA ARG A 234 10.53 23.89 19.74
C ARG A 234 10.47 23.60 18.25
N ILE A 235 10.87 24.56 17.43
CA ILE A 235 10.97 24.39 15.98
C ILE A 235 12.41 23.98 15.67
N ILE A 236 12.58 22.88 14.93
CA ILE A 236 13.86 22.32 14.52
C ILE A 236 13.94 22.35 13.01
N ASP A 237 15.00 22.90 12.48
CA ASP A 237 15.37 22.81 11.07
C ASP A 237 16.04 21.44 10.86
N GLY A 238 15.33 20.52 10.21
CA GLY A 238 15.81 19.17 9.92
C GLY A 238 16.76 19.08 8.73
N ASP A 239 16.91 20.16 7.96
CA ASP A 239 17.87 20.26 6.84
C ASP A 239 19.17 20.95 7.29
N ALA A 240 19.19 21.54 8.48
CA ALA A 240 20.42 22.10 9.04
C ALA A 240 21.47 21.01 9.22
N PRO A 241 22.75 21.29 8.88
CA PRO A 241 23.84 20.34 9.14
C PRO A 241 23.82 19.99 10.63
N GLN A 242 23.71 18.70 10.95
CA GLN A 242 23.78 18.25 12.33
C GLN A 242 25.19 18.59 12.86
N LYS A 243 25.26 19.55 13.79
CA LYS A 243 26.46 19.79 14.55
C LYS A 243 26.79 18.47 15.25
N PRO A 244 28.03 17.93 15.12
CA PRO A 244 28.39 16.74 15.88
C PRO A 244 27.93 16.95 17.33
N ALA A 245 27.20 15.99 17.88
CA ALA A 245 26.83 16.04 19.28
C ALA A 245 28.12 16.25 20.03
N ASP A 246 28.22 17.36 20.80
CA ASP A 246 29.34 17.60 21.72
C ASP A 246 29.55 16.28 22.44
N ALA A 247 30.74 15.69 22.28
CA ALA A 247 31.08 14.46 22.94
C ALA A 247 30.76 14.69 24.44
N ALA A 248 29.81 13.90 24.93
CA ALA A 248 29.39 14.00 26.32
C ALA A 248 30.66 14.03 27.14
N GLN A 249 30.93 15.17 27.80
CA GLN A 249 32.00 15.28 28.73
C GLN A 249 31.85 14.11 29.72
N PRO A 250 32.87 13.25 29.90
CA PRO A 250 32.77 12.18 30.88
C PRO A 250 32.46 12.83 32.24
N ALA A 251 31.42 12.33 32.89
CA ALA A 251 31.04 12.79 34.23
C ALA A 251 32.28 12.78 35.12
N PRO A 252 32.51 13.84 35.96
CA PRO A 252 33.68 13.89 36.84
C PRO A 252 33.64 12.67 37.74
N VAL A 253 34.71 11.88 37.68
CA VAL A 253 34.92 10.72 38.56
C VAL A 253 35.03 11.25 39.96
N ALA A 254 34.06 10.90 40.82
CA ALA A 254 34.12 11.21 42.25
C ALA A 254 35.40 10.60 42.85
N PRO A 255 36.16 11.35 43.67
CA PRO A 255 37.38 10.81 44.29
C PRO A 255 37.02 9.66 45.24
N ALA A 256 37.74 8.55 45.09
CA ALA A 256 37.60 7.38 45.93
C ALA A 256 37.77 7.77 47.41
N ALA A 257 36.78 7.47 48.22
CA ALA A 257 36.85 7.66 49.68
C ALA A 257 38.00 6.81 50.22
N ALA A 258 38.99 7.49 50.81
CA ALA A 258 40.12 6.84 51.49
C ALA A 258 39.59 6.02 52.66
N SER A 259 39.80 4.71 52.64
CA SER A 259 39.60 3.79 53.76
C SER A 259 40.58 4.13 54.85
N LYS A 260 40.08 4.63 55.93
CA LYS A 260 40.85 4.69 57.19
C LYS A 260 40.75 3.34 57.90
N LYS A 261 41.93 2.85 58.28
CA LYS A 261 42.17 1.67 59.16
C LYS A 261 41.41 1.77 60.45
#